data_2c9bd23c5406f6431932478eb4ba6b1c
#
_entry.id   2c9bd23c5406f6431932478eb4ba6b1c
#
_cell.length_a   1.000
_cell.length_b   1.000
_cell.length_c   1.000
_cell.angle_alpha   90.00
_cell.angle_beta   90.00
_cell.angle_gamma   90.00
#
_symmetry.space_group_name_H-M   'P 1'
#
loop_
_entity.id
_entity.type
_entity.pdbx_description
1 polymer ?
#
loop_
_entity_poly.entity_id
_entity_poly.type
_entity_poly.pdbx_seq_one_letter_code
_entity_poly.pdbx_strand_id
1 'polypeptide(L)'
;MRIRNSDDPMVPTWALRLVIAGAVLVLVGAATPQGAVAVANVQYFLNFFAGVFALVSLTVAVVSGLLATERLILKIRHRVLAQALHRAAAIVSVAMLIAHVSVKVMAGLALPASIVIPSAGAVGLGTIAFDLMFVIVVSGLVRARFASRGKVWMWRSVHVLAYAAWPFAIVHGLTAGRAAANWVVLSYVMSVVFVVLALMTRLLVVVKPRELNRIDDEIGAFSRPDGAGRRRDRRAMAAMEHEEARAAAAARAREADPLSALDDPRGTVQDPRGMPVYGGGDRDTEVYR
;
A
#
# COMPACT_ATOMS: atom_id res chain seq x y z
N MET A 1 12.59 24.11 13.23
CA MET A 1 12.52 22.95 12.32
C MET A 1 13.90 22.78 11.68
N ARG A 2 14.72 21.80 12.12
CA ARG A 2 16.05 21.55 11.54
C ARG A 2 15.87 20.86 10.19
N ILE A 3 16.30 21.51 9.13
CA ILE A 3 16.37 20.93 7.79
C ILE A 3 17.47 19.86 7.86
N ARG A 4 17.07 18.60 7.70
CA ARG A 4 17.98 17.45 7.67
C ARG A 4 18.73 17.50 6.33
N ASN A 5 20.04 17.75 6.34
CA ASN A 5 20.87 17.67 5.15
C ASN A 5 20.86 16.23 4.63
N SER A 6 20.88 16.08 3.29
CA SER A 6 20.87 14.77 2.60
C SER A 6 22.10 13.89 2.94
N ASP A 7 23.13 14.47 3.52
CA ASP A 7 24.39 13.80 3.84
C ASP A 7 24.44 13.29 5.29
N ASP A 8 23.39 13.54 6.11
CA ASP A 8 23.33 13.00 7.46
C ASP A 8 23.07 11.48 7.38
N PRO A 9 23.93 10.64 8.00
CA PRO A 9 23.75 9.19 8.01
C PRO A 9 22.39 8.83 8.64
N MET A 10 21.66 7.89 8.02
CA MET A 10 20.33 7.46 8.49
C MET A 10 20.34 6.94 9.92
N VAL A 11 21.49 6.45 10.39
CA VAL A 11 21.71 5.94 11.74
C VAL A 11 22.83 6.78 12.37
N PRO A 12 22.64 7.39 13.55
CA PRO A 12 23.67 8.14 14.21
C PRO A 12 24.86 7.22 14.58
N THR A 13 26.08 7.73 14.44
CA THR A 13 27.32 6.95 14.66
C THR A 13 27.42 6.34 16.05
N TRP A 14 26.85 6.98 17.06
CA TRP A 14 26.81 6.42 18.43
C TRP A 14 25.94 5.15 18.49
N ALA A 15 24.80 5.10 17.78
CA ALA A 15 23.95 3.92 17.76
C ALA A 15 24.65 2.74 17.05
N LEU A 16 25.38 3.01 15.95
CA LEU A 16 26.20 1.99 15.29
C LEU A 16 27.30 1.46 16.24
N ARG A 17 27.99 2.34 16.95
CA ARG A 17 29.01 1.94 17.95
C ARG A 17 28.42 1.08 19.07
N LEU A 18 27.23 1.42 19.57
CA LEU A 18 26.54 0.61 20.59
C LEU A 18 26.17 -0.77 20.07
N VAL A 19 25.68 -0.86 18.82
CA VAL A 19 25.35 -2.16 18.19
C VAL A 19 26.62 -3.01 18.03
N ILE A 20 27.72 -2.43 17.54
CA ILE A 20 29.00 -3.13 17.39
C ILE A 20 29.54 -3.58 18.77
N ALA A 21 29.56 -2.69 19.75
CA ALA A 21 30.02 -3.02 21.09
C ALA A 21 29.17 -4.13 21.73
N GLY A 22 27.83 -4.05 21.57
CA GLY A 22 26.91 -5.10 22.02
C GLY A 22 27.16 -6.45 21.33
N ALA A 23 27.37 -6.44 20.03
CA ALA A 23 27.68 -7.66 19.26
C ALA A 23 29.03 -8.28 19.72
N VAL A 24 30.06 -7.47 19.92
CA VAL A 24 31.36 -7.94 20.43
C VAL A 24 31.21 -8.52 21.84
N LEU A 25 30.47 -7.82 22.73
CA LEU A 25 30.19 -8.31 24.08
C LEU A 25 29.49 -9.67 24.08
N VAL A 26 28.49 -9.83 23.22
CA VAL A 26 27.75 -11.12 23.07
C VAL A 26 28.68 -12.22 22.55
N LEU A 27 29.52 -11.93 21.56
CA LEU A 27 30.48 -12.92 21.01
C LEU A 27 31.52 -13.34 22.05
N VAL A 28 32.11 -12.39 22.75
CA VAL A 28 33.10 -12.67 23.83
C VAL A 28 32.41 -13.40 24.98
N GLY A 29 31.23 -12.98 25.38
CA GLY A 29 30.44 -13.67 26.39
C GLY A 29 30.12 -15.11 26.02
N ALA A 30 29.70 -15.34 24.78
CA ALA A 30 29.40 -16.70 24.26
C ALA A 30 30.61 -17.62 24.24
N ALA A 31 31.83 -17.10 24.15
CA ALA A 31 33.07 -17.86 24.18
C ALA A 31 33.45 -18.35 25.61
N THR A 32 32.78 -17.85 26.65
CA THR A 32 32.99 -18.34 28.03
C THR A 32 32.22 -19.65 28.27
N PRO A 33 32.62 -20.50 29.23
CA PRO A 33 31.87 -21.71 29.56
C PRO A 33 30.41 -21.45 29.95
N GLN A 34 30.14 -20.38 30.71
CA GLN A 34 28.78 -19.95 31.09
C GLN A 34 28.00 -19.44 29.91
N GLY A 35 28.64 -18.69 29.02
CA GLY A 35 28.01 -18.20 27.79
C GLY A 35 27.70 -19.36 26.82
N ALA A 36 28.57 -20.36 26.71
CA ALA A 36 28.29 -21.55 25.91
C ALA A 36 27.02 -22.30 26.38
N VAL A 37 26.83 -22.43 27.70
CA VAL A 37 25.60 -22.99 28.28
C VAL A 37 24.39 -22.12 27.96
N ALA A 38 24.52 -20.80 28.09
CA ALA A 38 23.45 -19.88 27.75
C ALA A 38 23.05 -19.96 26.25
N VAL A 39 24.03 -20.01 25.36
CA VAL A 39 23.80 -20.19 23.90
C VAL A 39 23.10 -21.54 23.62
N ALA A 40 23.53 -22.62 24.27
CA ALA A 40 22.88 -23.91 24.12
C ALA A 40 21.41 -23.91 24.58
N ASN A 41 21.12 -23.24 25.70
CA ASN A 41 19.74 -23.07 26.18
C ASN A 41 18.88 -22.22 25.23
N VAL A 42 19.42 -21.12 24.69
CA VAL A 42 18.74 -20.30 23.69
C VAL A 42 18.49 -21.11 22.41
N GLN A 43 19.48 -21.86 21.94
CA GLN A 43 19.32 -22.70 20.74
C GLN A 43 18.26 -23.78 20.98
N TYR A 44 18.26 -24.43 22.15
CA TYR A 44 17.23 -25.39 22.54
C TYR A 44 15.83 -24.73 22.51
N PHE A 45 15.67 -23.58 23.15
CA PHE A 45 14.42 -22.81 23.16
C PHE A 45 13.97 -22.47 21.74
N LEU A 46 14.85 -21.92 20.91
CA LEU A 46 14.52 -21.54 19.54
C LEU A 46 14.15 -22.74 18.68
N ASN A 47 14.81 -23.90 18.90
CA ASN A 47 14.48 -25.11 18.17
C ASN A 47 13.04 -25.57 18.40
N PHE A 48 12.47 -25.29 19.59
CA PHE A 48 11.10 -25.63 19.92
C PHE A 48 10.08 -24.54 19.54
N PHE A 49 10.41 -23.28 19.77
CA PHE A 49 9.43 -22.22 19.82
C PHE A 49 9.54 -21.20 18.70
N ALA A 50 10.69 -21.08 18.02
CA ALA A 50 10.88 -20.06 16.99
C ALA A 50 9.83 -20.15 15.87
N GLY A 51 9.46 -21.36 15.43
CA GLY A 51 8.41 -21.55 14.42
C GLY A 51 7.03 -21.11 14.89
N VAL A 52 6.69 -21.38 16.17
CA VAL A 52 5.42 -20.94 16.75
C VAL A 52 5.36 -19.43 16.84
N PHE A 53 6.42 -18.79 17.34
CA PHE A 53 6.49 -17.33 17.43
C PHE A 53 6.49 -16.68 16.05
N ALA A 54 7.17 -17.27 15.05
CA ALA A 54 7.12 -16.80 13.68
C ALA A 54 5.68 -16.79 13.14
N LEU A 55 4.94 -17.91 13.32
CA LEU A 55 3.57 -18.03 12.83
C LEU A 55 2.59 -17.11 13.56
N VAL A 56 2.66 -17.03 14.90
CA VAL A 56 1.79 -16.14 15.68
C VAL A 56 2.04 -14.68 15.30
N SER A 57 3.31 -14.28 15.18
CA SER A 57 3.65 -12.92 14.73
C SER A 57 3.21 -12.65 13.28
N LEU A 58 3.32 -13.64 12.39
CA LEU A 58 2.80 -13.55 11.03
C LEU A 58 1.27 -13.37 11.04
N THR A 59 0.56 -14.10 11.89
CA THR A 59 -0.89 -13.95 12.06
C THR A 59 -1.26 -12.56 12.51
N VAL A 60 -0.55 -12.01 13.51
CA VAL A 60 -0.75 -10.63 13.97
C VAL A 60 -0.48 -9.64 12.84
N ALA A 61 0.57 -9.88 12.03
CA ALA A 61 0.86 -9.05 10.86
C ALA A 61 -0.29 -9.10 9.82
N VAL A 62 -0.81 -10.29 9.50
CA VAL A 62 -1.91 -10.45 8.55
C VAL A 62 -3.17 -9.74 9.05
N VAL A 63 -3.58 -9.99 10.28
CA VAL A 63 -4.79 -9.38 10.88
C VAL A 63 -4.67 -7.87 10.97
N SER A 64 -3.54 -7.37 11.49
CA SER A 64 -3.33 -5.93 11.60
C SER A 64 -3.21 -5.24 10.23
N GLY A 65 -2.66 -5.93 9.23
CA GLY A 65 -2.64 -5.47 7.84
C GLY A 65 -4.03 -5.34 7.23
N LEU A 66 -4.91 -6.31 7.47
CA LEU A 66 -6.33 -6.24 7.09
C LEU A 66 -7.03 -5.07 7.77
N LEU A 67 -6.89 -4.93 9.08
CA LEU A 67 -7.48 -3.84 9.86
C LEU A 67 -6.96 -2.46 9.41
N ALA A 68 -5.69 -2.34 9.06
CA ALA A 68 -5.11 -1.08 8.60
C ALA A 68 -5.73 -0.55 7.30
N THR A 69 -6.30 -1.43 6.47
CA THR A 69 -6.99 -1.06 5.22
C THR A 69 -8.46 -0.67 5.45
N GLU A 70 -9.00 -0.94 6.64
CA GLU A 70 -10.41 -0.72 6.94
C GLU A 70 -10.71 0.75 7.19
N ARG A 71 -11.62 1.33 6.37
CA ARG A 71 -11.94 2.77 6.40
C ARG A 71 -13.30 3.08 7.02
N LEU A 72 -14.22 2.14 7.01
CA LEU A 72 -15.60 2.38 7.43
C LEU A 72 -15.78 2.23 8.94
N ILE A 73 -15.08 1.26 9.54
CA ILE A 73 -15.23 0.93 10.96
C ILE A 73 -14.15 1.62 11.81
N LEU A 74 -12.90 1.70 11.29
CA LEU A 74 -11.77 2.19 12.07
C LEU A 74 -11.49 3.69 11.86
N LYS A 75 -11.43 4.42 12.97
CA LYS A 75 -10.95 5.81 13.00
C LYS A 75 -9.47 5.87 12.55
N ILE A 76 -9.04 7.01 12.04
CA ILE A 76 -7.68 7.22 11.51
C ILE A 76 -6.59 6.78 12.51
N ARG A 77 -6.74 7.13 13.80
CA ARG A 77 -5.76 6.75 14.86
C ARG A 77 -5.60 5.23 14.98
N HIS A 78 -6.68 4.46 14.89
CA HIS A 78 -6.63 3.00 15.01
C HIS A 78 -5.99 2.36 13.77
N ARG A 79 -6.20 2.94 12.60
CA ARG A 79 -5.54 2.50 11.36
C ARG A 79 -4.03 2.76 11.39
N VAL A 80 -3.60 3.89 11.94
CA VAL A 80 -2.16 4.19 12.14
C VAL A 80 -1.55 3.19 13.13
N LEU A 81 -2.25 2.90 14.24
CA LEU A 81 -1.82 1.87 15.20
C LEU A 81 -1.74 0.49 14.55
N ALA A 82 -2.75 0.08 13.77
CA ALA A 82 -2.74 -1.19 13.06
C ALA A 82 -1.58 -1.29 12.05
N GLN A 83 -1.23 -0.19 11.36
CA GLN A 83 -0.04 -0.14 10.50
C GLN A 83 1.28 -0.26 11.28
N ALA A 84 1.35 0.36 12.45
CA ALA A 84 2.53 0.24 13.32
C ALA A 84 2.68 -1.19 13.84
N LEU A 85 1.57 -1.80 14.30
CA LEU A 85 1.53 -3.18 14.75
C LEU A 85 1.90 -4.16 13.62
N HIS A 86 1.35 -3.96 12.41
CA HIS A 86 1.71 -4.75 11.22
C HIS A 86 3.23 -4.74 10.96
N ARG A 87 3.85 -3.58 11.00
CA ARG A 87 5.30 -3.46 10.79
C ARG A 87 6.11 -4.13 11.88
N ALA A 88 5.73 -3.93 13.15
CA ALA A 88 6.41 -4.54 14.29
C ALA A 88 6.27 -6.07 14.24
N ALA A 89 5.06 -6.58 14.02
CA ALA A 89 4.80 -8.01 13.93
C ALA A 89 5.51 -8.66 12.72
N ALA A 90 5.58 -7.97 11.58
CA ALA A 90 6.32 -8.44 10.42
C ALA A 90 7.83 -8.58 10.71
N ILE A 91 8.42 -7.60 11.41
CA ILE A 91 9.84 -7.68 11.81
C ILE A 91 10.08 -8.86 12.74
N VAL A 92 9.24 -9.05 13.76
CA VAL A 92 9.34 -10.17 14.70
C VAL A 92 9.16 -11.51 13.98
N SER A 93 8.17 -11.61 13.07
CA SER A 93 7.93 -12.80 12.27
C SER A 93 9.14 -13.19 11.43
N VAL A 94 9.75 -12.22 10.73
CA VAL A 94 10.96 -12.44 9.91
C VAL A 94 12.14 -12.87 10.79
N ALA A 95 12.38 -12.20 11.91
CA ALA A 95 13.46 -12.56 12.83
C ALA A 95 13.31 -13.97 13.38
N MET A 96 12.09 -14.35 13.81
CA MET A 96 11.80 -15.69 14.31
C MET A 96 11.83 -16.75 13.21
N LEU A 97 11.45 -16.41 11.99
CA LEU A 97 11.55 -17.30 10.83
C LEU A 97 12.99 -17.59 10.47
N ILE A 98 13.86 -16.57 10.44
CA ILE A 98 15.31 -16.75 10.22
C ILE A 98 15.90 -17.64 11.34
N ALA A 99 15.58 -17.34 12.60
CA ALA A 99 16.03 -18.16 13.72
C ALA A 99 15.54 -19.62 13.59
N HIS A 100 14.26 -19.82 13.23
CA HIS A 100 13.67 -21.14 13.02
C HIS A 100 14.43 -21.95 11.96
N VAL A 101 14.61 -21.37 10.78
CA VAL A 101 15.33 -22.03 9.67
C VAL A 101 16.78 -22.33 10.07
N SER A 102 17.47 -21.34 10.67
CA SER A 102 18.87 -21.50 11.09
C SER A 102 19.03 -22.66 12.07
N VAL A 103 18.22 -22.73 13.13
CA VAL A 103 18.35 -23.80 14.12
C VAL A 103 17.96 -25.18 13.57
N LYS A 104 17.01 -25.24 12.61
CA LYS A 104 16.65 -26.53 11.95
C LYS A 104 17.76 -27.04 11.05
N VAL A 105 18.42 -26.18 10.30
CA VAL A 105 19.58 -26.54 9.47
C VAL A 105 20.77 -26.93 10.34
N MET A 106 21.07 -26.13 11.38
CA MET A 106 22.18 -26.45 12.32
C MET A 106 21.95 -27.76 13.07
N ALA A 107 20.72 -28.12 13.39
CA ALA A 107 20.35 -29.38 14.02
C ALA A 107 20.30 -30.57 13.03
N GLY A 108 20.59 -30.38 11.74
CA GLY A 108 20.52 -31.40 10.72
C GLY A 108 19.10 -31.91 10.39
N LEU A 109 18.07 -31.16 10.83
CA LEU A 109 16.65 -31.49 10.60
C LEU A 109 16.15 -31.03 9.24
N ALA A 110 16.88 -30.15 8.56
CA ALA A 110 16.62 -29.68 7.21
C ALA A 110 17.95 -29.52 6.47
N LEU A 111 17.96 -29.87 5.18
CA LEU A 111 19.13 -29.63 4.32
C LEU A 111 19.25 -28.16 3.99
N PRO A 112 20.44 -27.57 3.85
CA PRO A 112 20.60 -26.18 3.41
C PRO A 112 19.89 -25.91 2.07
N ALA A 113 19.88 -26.85 1.14
CA ALA A 113 19.18 -26.74 -0.13
C ALA A 113 17.64 -26.58 0.04
N SER A 114 17.05 -27.15 1.12
CA SER A 114 15.62 -27.05 1.43
C SER A 114 15.20 -25.65 1.84
N ILE A 115 16.12 -24.69 1.99
CA ILE A 115 15.77 -23.28 2.22
C ILE A 115 15.12 -22.68 0.95
N VAL A 116 15.55 -23.11 -0.24
CA VAL A 116 15.10 -22.53 -1.52
C VAL A 116 14.42 -23.56 -2.42
N ILE A 117 14.79 -24.85 -2.29
CA ILE A 117 14.25 -25.91 -3.16
C ILE A 117 13.20 -26.70 -2.38
N PRO A 118 11.90 -26.56 -2.71
CA PRO A 118 10.85 -27.30 -2.02
C PRO A 118 11.01 -28.80 -2.23
N SER A 119 11.05 -29.54 -1.13
CA SER A 119 10.99 -31.01 -1.12
C SER A 119 9.56 -31.50 -0.95
N ALA A 120 9.32 -32.81 -1.10
CA ALA A 120 8.04 -33.39 -0.77
C ALA A 120 7.74 -33.32 0.75
N GLY A 121 6.46 -33.25 1.10
CA GLY A 121 5.99 -33.30 2.49
C GLY A 121 6.08 -31.98 3.26
N ALA A 122 6.10 -32.08 4.57
CA ALA A 122 5.98 -30.95 5.48
C ALA A 122 7.12 -29.92 5.33
N VAL A 123 8.36 -30.37 5.10
CA VAL A 123 9.50 -29.47 4.93
C VAL A 123 9.31 -28.62 3.68
N GLY A 124 8.85 -29.20 2.57
CA GLY A 124 8.60 -28.47 1.33
C GLY A 124 7.52 -27.41 1.47
N LEU A 125 6.47 -27.65 2.28
CA LEU A 125 5.47 -26.65 2.60
C LEU A 125 6.09 -25.45 3.35
N GLY A 126 7.03 -25.72 4.25
CA GLY A 126 7.79 -24.69 4.95
C GLY A 126 8.66 -23.89 4.01
N THR A 127 9.31 -24.52 3.03
CA THR A 127 10.11 -23.84 2.00
C THR A 127 9.23 -22.91 1.16
N ILE A 128 8.08 -23.40 0.68
CA ILE A 128 7.12 -22.57 -0.09
C ILE A 128 6.67 -21.37 0.75
N ALA A 129 6.34 -21.58 2.02
CA ALA A 129 5.95 -20.49 2.91
C ALA A 129 7.08 -19.46 3.11
N PHE A 130 8.33 -19.94 3.23
CA PHE A 130 9.52 -19.12 3.36
C PHE A 130 9.78 -18.28 2.10
N ASP A 131 9.74 -18.88 0.92
CA ASP A 131 9.97 -18.22 -0.35
C ASP A 131 8.90 -17.14 -0.62
N LEU A 132 7.64 -17.47 -0.37
CA LEU A 132 6.55 -16.50 -0.44
C LEU A 132 6.76 -15.35 0.54
N MET A 133 7.16 -15.66 1.78
CA MET A 133 7.44 -14.64 2.80
C MET A 133 8.60 -13.72 2.38
N PHE A 134 9.65 -14.27 1.78
CA PHE A 134 10.76 -13.50 1.23
C PHE A 134 10.27 -12.49 0.17
N VAL A 135 9.48 -12.95 -0.80
CA VAL A 135 8.89 -12.10 -1.84
C VAL A 135 8.00 -11.00 -1.24
N ILE A 136 7.18 -11.34 -0.23
CA ILE A 136 6.30 -10.39 0.46
C ILE A 136 7.11 -9.31 1.19
N VAL A 137 8.17 -9.70 1.91
CA VAL A 137 9.04 -8.76 2.64
C VAL A 137 9.75 -7.82 1.68
N VAL A 138 10.35 -8.35 0.62
CA VAL A 138 11.00 -7.55 -0.43
C VAL A 138 10.00 -6.57 -1.07
N SER A 139 8.79 -7.03 -1.38
CA SER A 139 7.73 -6.16 -1.93
C SER A 139 7.35 -5.03 -0.97
N GLY A 140 7.33 -5.31 0.33
CA GLY A 140 7.08 -4.33 1.38
C GLY A 140 8.18 -3.26 1.47
N LEU A 141 9.44 -3.67 1.40
CA LEU A 141 10.61 -2.77 1.42
C LEU A 141 10.66 -1.85 0.19
N VAL A 142 10.31 -2.37 -1.00
CA VAL A 142 10.33 -1.59 -2.24
C VAL A 142 9.01 -0.85 -2.51
N ARG A 143 8.04 -0.91 -1.61
CA ARG A 143 6.72 -0.27 -1.75
C ARG A 143 6.81 1.21 -2.16
N ALA A 144 7.73 1.96 -1.58
CA ALA A 144 7.90 3.38 -1.88
C ALA A 144 8.26 3.63 -3.36
N ARG A 145 9.06 2.74 -3.96
CA ARG A 145 9.42 2.81 -5.39
C ARG A 145 8.24 2.55 -6.31
N PHE A 146 7.34 1.64 -5.93
CA PHE A 146 6.10 1.40 -6.69
C PHE A 146 5.14 2.58 -6.57
N ALA A 147 5.04 3.20 -5.39
CA ALA A 147 4.19 4.36 -5.16
C ALA A 147 4.65 5.57 -5.98
N SER A 148 5.96 5.86 -6.06
CA SER A 148 6.52 6.97 -6.82
C SER A 148 6.38 6.84 -8.34
N ARG A 149 6.28 5.61 -8.87
CA ARG A 149 6.11 5.31 -10.31
C ARG A 149 4.66 5.06 -10.72
N GLY A 150 3.67 5.31 -9.86
CA GLY A 150 2.25 5.10 -10.15
C GLY A 150 1.81 3.61 -10.24
N LYS A 151 2.70 2.66 -9.97
CA LYS A 151 2.43 1.21 -10.09
C LYS A 151 2.02 0.57 -8.76
N VAL A 152 1.18 1.24 -7.99
CA VAL A 152 0.73 0.78 -6.66
C VAL A 152 0.00 -0.57 -6.73
N TRP A 153 -0.71 -0.86 -7.83
CA TRP A 153 -1.43 -2.11 -8.02
C TRP A 153 -0.48 -3.32 -8.07
N MET A 154 0.71 -3.18 -8.71
CA MET A 154 1.70 -4.27 -8.79
C MET A 154 2.19 -4.68 -7.39
N TRP A 155 2.52 -3.70 -6.56
CA TRP A 155 2.89 -3.97 -5.18
C TRP A 155 1.77 -4.70 -4.43
N ARG A 156 0.51 -4.26 -4.60
CA ARG A 156 -0.65 -4.90 -3.95
C ARG A 156 -0.82 -6.33 -4.39
N SER A 157 -0.68 -6.61 -5.70
CA SER A 157 -0.81 -7.96 -6.26
C SER A 157 0.25 -8.92 -5.70
N VAL A 158 1.50 -8.46 -5.56
CA VAL A 158 2.55 -9.28 -4.95
C VAL A 158 2.31 -9.46 -3.45
N HIS A 159 1.89 -8.40 -2.75
CA HIS A 159 1.69 -8.46 -1.30
C HIS A 159 0.52 -9.37 -0.89
N VAL A 160 -0.45 -9.58 -1.79
CA VAL A 160 -1.57 -10.53 -1.61
C VAL A 160 -1.08 -11.98 -1.45
N LEU A 161 0.12 -12.33 -1.90
CA LEU A 161 0.73 -13.65 -1.66
C LEU A 161 0.85 -14.00 -0.17
N ALA A 162 0.75 -13.00 0.73
CA ALA A 162 0.67 -13.25 2.18
C ALA A 162 -0.51 -14.15 2.57
N TYR A 163 -1.62 -14.08 1.83
CA TYR A 163 -2.77 -14.96 2.04
C TYR A 163 -2.52 -16.41 1.63
N ALA A 164 -1.53 -16.67 0.77
CA ALA A 164 -1.08 -18.01 0.45
C ALA A 164 0.04 -18.47 1.41
N ALA A 165 1.02 -17.61 1.71
CA ALA A 165 2.11 -17.94 2.62
C ALA A 165 1.63 -18.39 4.00
N TRP A 166 0.59 -17.73 4.52
CA TRP A 166 0.06 -17.99 5.85
C TRP A 166 -0.54 -19.43 6.01
N PRO A 167 -1.46 -19.93 5.14
CA PRO A 167 -1.96 -21.32 5.27
C PRO A 167 -0.86 -22.35 5.03
N PHE A 168 0.10 -22.13 4.11
CA PHE A 168 1.24 -23.02 3.99
C PHE A 168 2.06 -23.12 5.28
N ALA A 169 2.28 -21.97 5.95
CA ALA A 169 2.96 -21.94 7.25
C ALA A 169 2.17 -22.69 8.35
N ILE A 170 0.84 -22.59 8.39
CA ILE A 170 -0.01 -23.32 9.34
C ILE A 170 0.09 -24.83 9.10
N VAL A 171 -0.12 -25.27 7.85
CA VAL A 171 -0.08 -26.70 7.50
C VAL A 171 1.31 -27.26 7.79
N HIS A 172 2.38 -26.53 7.42
CA HIS A 172 3.75 -26.88 7.79
C HIS A 172 3.89 -27.06 9.31
N GLY A 173 3.44 -26.08 10.09
CA GLY A 173 3.59 -26.09 11.54
C GLY A 173 2.82 -27.24 12.23
N LEU A 174 1.69 -27.68 11.65
CA LEU A 174 0.88 -28.80 12.16
C LEU A 174 1.43 -30.17 11.72
N THR A 175 2.10 -30.25 10.58
CA THR A 175 2.53 -31.52 9.98
C THR A 175 4.02 -31.78 10.12
N ALA A 176 4.83 -30.74 10.41
CA ALA A 176 6.28 -30.87 10.53
C ALA A 176 6.71 -31.24 11.96
N GLY A 177 7.45 -32.33 12.07
CA GLY A 177 8.07 -32.75 13.32
C GLY A 177 7.18 -33.61 14.20
N ARG A 178 7.31 -33.47 15.52
CA ARG A 178 6.55 -34.23 16.52
C ARG A 178 5.20 -33.59 16.83
N ALA A 179 4.31 -34.36 17.46
CA ALA A 179 3.03 -33.84 17.91
C ALA A 179 3.18 -32.54 18.73
N ALA A 180 2.45 -31.52 18.30
CA ALA A 180 2.48 -30.22 18.96
C ALA A 180 1.80 -30.30 20.34
N ALA A 181 2.33 -29.58 21.34
CA ALA A 181 1.67 -29.42 22.61
C ALA A 181 0.31 -28.75 22.45
N ASN A 182 -0.65 -29.04 23.36
CA ASN A 182 -2.03 -28.52 23.25
C ASN A 182 -2.10 -26.99 23.12
N TRP A 183 -1.25 -26.25 23.82
CA TRP A 183 -1.25 -24.79 23.73
C TRP A 183 -0.76 -24.30 22.35
N VAL A 184 0.14 -25.03 21.67
CA VAL A 184 0.58 -24.73 20.30
C VAL A 184 -0.57 -24.96 19.32
N VAL A 185 -1.28 -26.10 19.44
CA VAL A 185 -2.48 -26.38 18.63
C VAL A 185 -3.53 -25.30 18.85
N LEU A 186 -3.77 -24.94 20.12
CA LEU A 186 -4.71 -23.85 20.46
C LEU A 186 -4.28 -22.52 19.80
N SER A 187 -3.00 -22.16 19.85
CA SER A 187 -2.50 -20.93 19.22
C SER A 187 -2.73 -20.92 17.69
N TYR A 188 -2.62 -22.07 17.05
CA TYR A 188 -2.88 -22.20 15.61
C TYR A 188 -4.38 -22.10 15.29
N VAL A 189 -5.23 -22.77 16.08
CA VAL A 189 -6.69 -22.63 15.95
C VAL A 189 -7.12 -21.19 16.15
N MET A 190 -6.61 -20.52 17.19
CA MET A 190 -6.91 -19.10 17.43
C MET A 190 -6.40 -18.20 16.28
N SER A 191 -5.24 -18.52 15.69
CA SER A 191 -4.72 -17.84 14.51
C SER A 191 -5.69 -17.94 13.33
N VAL A 192 -6.25 -19.13 13.06
CA VAL A 192 -7.25 -19.35 12.01
C VAL A 192 -8.51 -18.55 12.31
N VAL A 193 -9.02 -18.61 13.53
CA VAL A 193 -10.21 -17.87 13.95
C VAL A 193 -10.03 -16.36 13.73
N PHE A 194 -8.91 -15.78 14.17
CA PHE A 194 -8.65 -14.35 14.00
C PHE A 194 -8.56 -13.93 12.54
N VAL A 195 -7.90 -14.71 11.69
CA VAL A 195 -7.81 -14.38 10.26
C VAL A 195 -9.17 -14.53 9.59
N VAL A 196 -9.95 -15.57 9.91
CA VAL A 196 -11.31 -15.74 9.38
C VAL A 196 -12.20 -14.57 9.79
N LEU A 197 -12.17 -14.18 11.07
CA LEU A 197 -12.94 -13.03 11.55
C LEU A 197 -12.53 -11.72 10.85
N ALA A 198 -11.23 -11.50 10.66
CA ALA A 198 -10.74 -10.32 9.96
C ALA A 198 -11.16 -10.30 8.48
N LEU A 199 -11.14 -11.45 7.81
CA LEU A 199 -11.63 -11.61 6.43
C LEU A 199 -13.14 -11.43 6.33
N MET A 200 -13.93 -12.00 7.28
CA MET A 200 -15.36 -11.82 7.33
C MET A 200 -15.75 -10.35 7.54
N THR A 201 -15.08 -9.68 8.47
CA THR A 201 -15.26 -8.24 8.69
C THR A 201 -15.01 -7.46 7.40
N ARG A 202 -13.90 -7.77 6.69
CA ARG A 202 -13.57 -7.13 5.42
C ARG A 202 -14.63 -7.43 4.35
N LEU A 203 -15.10 -8.66 4.24
CA LEU A 203 -16.12 -9.05 3.27
C LEU A 203 -17.42 -8.30 3.51
N LEU A 204 -17.89 -8.27 4.75
CA LEU A 204 -19.12 -7.56 5.15
C LEU A 204 -19.03 -6.06 4.83
N VAL A 205 -17.88 -5.44 5.10
CA VAL A 205 -17.65 -4.02 4.84
C VAL A 205 -17.58 -3.71 3.34
N VAL A 206 -17.05 -4.62 2.52
CA VAL A 206 -16.92 -4.42 1.07
C VAL A 206 -18.24 -4.67 0.33
N VAL A 207 -19.03 -5.65 0.78
CA VAL A 207 -20.28 -6.08 0.10
C VAL A 207 -21.45 -5.16 0.48
N LYS A 208 -21.61 -4.87 1.77
CA LYS A 208 -22.75 -4.09 2.28
C LYS A 208 -22.91 -2.68 1.66
N PRO A 209 -21.88 -1.85 1.47
CA PRO A 209 -22.02 -0.56 0.83
C PRO A 209 -22.40 -0.63 -0.65
N ARG A 210 -21.98 -1.68 -1.33
CA ARG A 210 -22.32 -1.85 -2.77
C ARG A 210 -23.78 -2.17 -2.97
N GLU A 211 -24.36 -2.98 -2.09
CA GLU A 211 -25.79 -3.29 -2.14
C GLU A 211 -26.64 -2.08 -1.73
N LEU A 212 -26.25 -1.34 -0.68
CA LEU A 212 -26.95 -0.13 -0.27
C LEU A 212 -26.94 0.93 -1.36
N ASN A 213 -25.79 1.19 -1.98
CA ASN A 213 -25.69 2.13 -3.10
C ASN A 213 -26.51 1.68 -4.31
N ARG A 214 -26.59 0.37 -4.57
CA ARG A 214 -27.40 -0.19 -5.65
C ARG A 214 -28.90 -0.02 -5.36
N ILE A 215 -29.33 -0.27 -4.11
CA ILE A 215 -30.71 -0.07 -3.68
C ILE A 215 -31.05 1.42 -3.72
N ASP A 216 -30.17 2.31 -3.27
CA ASP A 216 -30.37 3.76 -3.33
C ASP A 216 -30.44 4.26 -4.78
N ASP A 217 -29.63 3.70 -5.70
CA ASP A 217 -29.69 4.02 -7.13
C ASP A 217 -30.99 3.50 -7.77
N GLU A 218 -31.46 2.30 -7.39
CA GLU A 218 -32.75 1.75 -7.85
C GLU A 218 -33.93 2.59 -7.31
N ILE A 219 -33.95 2.90 -6.01
CA ILE A 219 -34.97 3.75 -5.39
C ILE A 219 -34.91 5.17 -5.94
N GLY A 220 -33.72 5.72 -6.14
CA GLY A 220 -33.51 7.03 -6.74
C GLY A 220 -33.96 7.10 -8.21
N ALA A 221 -33.86 5.98 -8.94
CA ALA A 221 -34.38 5.87 -10.29
C ALA A 221 -35.92 5.85 -10.32
N PHE A 222 -36.56 5.20 -9.34
CA PHE A 222 -38.03 5.20 -9.17
C PHE A 222 -38.56 6.51 -8.57
N SER A 223 -37.74 7.21 -7.77
CA SER A 223 -38.13 8.43 -7.03
C SER A 223 -37.75 9.71 -7.76
N ARG A 224 -37.21 9.65 -8.98
CA ARG A 224 -37.03 10.86 -9.80
C ARG A 224 -38.41 11.31 -10.35
N PRO A 225 -39.08 12.26 -9.70
CA PRO A 225 -40.17 12.95 -10.38
C PRO A 225 -39.53 13.69 -11.57
N ASP A 226 -40.23 13.74 -12.69
CA ASP A 226 -39.87 14.50 -13.93
C ASP A 226 -39.47 15.98 -13.74
N GLY A 227 -39.39 16.42 -12.48
CA GLY A 227 -38.97 17.76 -12.09
C GLY A 227 -37.48 18.09 -12.21
N ALA A 228 -36.57 17.08 -12.26
CA ALA A 228 -35.14 17.37 -12.37
C ALA A 228 -34.75 17.70 -13.82
N GLY A 229 -35.38 17.09 -14.78
CA GLY A 229 -35.30 17.49 -16.21
C GLY A 229 -35.82 18.91 -16.41
N ARG A 230 -37.01 19.20 -15.91
CA ARG A 230 -37.62 20.55 -16.00
C ARG A 230 -36.82 21.66 -15.32
N ARG A 231 -36.08 21.36 -14.25
CA ARG A 231 -35.17 22.34 -13.60
C ARG A 231 -33.88 22.57 -14.41
N ARG A 232 -33.36 21.56 -15.08
CA ARG A 232 -32.21 21.70 -16.00
C ARG A 232 -32.60 22.51 -17.23
N ASP A 233 -33.76 22.20 -17.83
CA ASP A 233 -34.28 22.91 -19.00
C ASP A 233 -34.62 24.33 -18.68
N ARG A 234 -35.24 24.64 -17.52
CA ARG A 234 -35.47 26.01 -17.06
C ARG A 234 -34.20 26.82 -16.82
N ARG A 235 -33.13 26.18 -16.29
CA ARG A 235 -31.83 26.85 -16.11
C ARG A 235 -31.13 27.05 -17.45
N ALA A 236 -31.24 26.12 -18.38
CA ALA A 236 -30.71 26.29 -19.73
C ALA A 236 -31.45 27.42 -20.49
N MET A 237 -32.79 27.47 -20.42
CA MET A 237 -33.58 28.56 -21.01
C MET A 237 -33.26 29.91 -20.39
N ALA A 238 -33.17 30.01 -19.06
CA ALA A 238 -32.80 31.26 -18.38
C ALA A 238 -31.38 31.73 -18.71
N ALA A 239 -30.43 30.79 -18.95
CA ALA A 239 -29.10 31.15 -19.39
C ALA A 239 -29.09 31.68 -20.84
N MET A 240 -29.87 31.10 -21.73
CA MET A 240 -30.03 31.59 -23.11
C MET A 240 -30.70 32.99 -23.15
N GLU A 241 -31.77 33.22 -22.37
CA GLU A 241 -32.41 34.54 -22.25
C GLU A 241 -31.43 35.59 -21.71
N HIS A 242 -30.59 35.25 -20.75
CA HIS A 242 -29.57 36.17 -20.24
C HIS A 242 -28.47 36.47 -21.27
N GLU A 243 -28.12 35.52 -22.10
CA GLU A 243 -27.13 35.72 -23.16
C GLU A 243 -27.68 36.57 -24.30
N GLU A 244 -28.95 36.36 -24.71
CA GLU A 244 -29.64 37.19 -25.66
C GLU A 244 -29.84 38.63 -25.16
N ALA A 245 -30.20 38.80 -23.88
CA ALA A 245 -30.33 40.12 -23.27
C ALA A 245 -28.99 40.88 -23.22
N ARG A 246 -27.88 40.17 -22.96
CA ARG A 246 -26.52 40.75 -23.01
C ARG A 246 -26.11 41.13 -24.43
N ALA A 247 -26.40 40.28 -25.40
CA ALA A 247 -26.13 40.58 -26.81
C ALA A 247 -26.93 41.79 -27.30
N ALA A 248 -28.21 41.88 -26.94
CA ALA A 248 -29.05 43.02 -27.27
C ALA A 248 -28.61 44.32 -26.58
N ALA A 249 -28.16 44.24 -25.33
CA ALA A 249 -27.61 45.40 -24.60
C ALA A 249 -26.28 45.87 -25.23
N ALA A 250 -25.41 44.92 -25.65
CA ALA A 250 -24.16 45.26 -26.34
C ALA A 250 -24.41 45.89 -27.73
N ALA A 251 -25.42 45.41 -28.47
CA ALA A 251 -25.81 45.99 -29.74
C ALA A 251 -26.33 47.44 -29.58
N ARG A 252 -27.18 47.69 -28.56
CA ARG A 252 -27.68 49.06 -28.25
C ARG A 252 -26.55 50.00 -27.78
N ALA A 253 -25.57 49.49 -27.03
CA ALA A 253 -24.43 50.28 -26.63
C ALA A 253 -23.54 50.69 -27.81
N ARG A 254 -23.42 49.83 -28.83
CA ARG A 254 -22.71 50.16 -30.08
C ARG A 254 -23.45 51.19 -30.94
N GLU A 255 -24.77 51.14 -30.91
CA GLU A 255 -25.61 52.10 -31.63
C GLU A 255 -25.63 53.49 -30.97
N ALA A 256 -25.44 53.56 -29.65
CA ALA A 256 -25.43 54.80 -28.86
C ALA A 256 -24.07 55.54 -28.87
N ASP A 257 -22.99 54.90 -29.31
CA ASP A 257 -21.66 55.51 -29.41
C ASP A 257 -21.13 55.47 -30.86
N PRO A 258 -21.39 56.52 -31.63
CA PRO A 258 -20.97 56.61 -33.04
C PRO A 258 -19.44 56.65 -33.22
N LEU A 259 -18.65 56.82 -32.16
CA LEU A 259 -17.19 56.85 -32.22
C LEU A 259 -16.57 55.48 -32.03
N SER A 260 -17.32 54.49 -31.55
CA SER A 260 -16.80 53.09 -31.38
C SER A 260 -16.64 52.35 -32.71
N ALA A 261 -17.15 52.88 -33.82
CA ALA A 261 -17.00 52.32 -35.16
C ALA A 261 -15.57 52.53 -35.74
N LEU A 262 -14.73 53.32 -35.08
CA LEU A 262 -13.38 53.62 -35.53
C LEU A 262 -12.30 52.70 -34.91
N ASP A 263 -12.67 51.86 -33.96
CA ASP A 263 -11.75 50.99 -33.20
C ASP A 263 -12.03 49.50 -33.49
N ASP A 264 -12.26 49.15 -34.76
CA ASP A 264 -12.29 47.73 -35.18
C ASP A 264 -10.88 47.27 -35.54
N PRO A 265 -10.23 46.45 -34.70
CA PRO A 265 -8.88 45.95 -34.97
C PRO A 265 -8.82 44.95 -36.15
N ARG A 266 -9.92 44.72 -36.87
CA ARG A 266 -10.02 43.91 -38.09
C ARG A 266 -10.30 44.71 -39.36
N GLY A 267 -10.19 46.00 -39.28
CA GLY A 267 -10.31 46.88 -40.45
C GLY A 267 -9.16 46.64 -41.41
N THR A 268 -9.37 45.80 -42.39
CA THR A 268 -8.50 45.76 -43.59
C THR A 268 -8.59 47.14 -44.27
N VAL A 269 -7.48 47.90 -44.16
CA VAL A 269 -7.28 49.09 -44.97
C VAL A 269 -7.20 48.65 -46.42
N GLN A 270 -8.27 48.85 -47.17
CA GLN A 270 -8.22 48.70 -48.64
C GLN A 270 -7.52 49.92 -49.21
N ASP A 271 -6.40 49.70 -49.86
CA ASP A 271 -5.74 50.70 -50.75
C ASP A 271 -6.73 51.10 -51.86
N PRO A 272 -6.90 52.39 -52.15
CA PRO A 272 -7.73 52.88 -53.24
C PRO A 272 -7.44 52.28 -54.61
N ARG A 273 -6.39 51.48 -54.77
CA ARG A 273 -5.99 50.85 -56.04
C ARG A 273 -6.30 49.36 -56.12
N GLY A 274 -6.97 48.76 -55.11
CA GLY A 274 -7.53 47.44 -55.24
C GLY A 274 -6.57 46.26 -55.20
N MET A 275 -5.32 46.43 -54.72
CA MET A 275 -4.36 45.33 -54.59
C MET A 275 -4.15 44.92 -53.12
N PRO A 276 -4.13 43.63 -52.81
CA PRO A 276 -3.87 43.17 -51.42
C PRO A 276 -2.36 43.32 -51.09
N VAL A 277 -2.03 44.08 -50.06
CA VAL A 277 -0.68 44.18 -49.53
C VAL A 277 -0.47 43.04 -48.54
N TYR A 278 0.32 42.05 -48.90
CA TYR A 278 0.86 41.05 -47.98
C TYR A 278 2.01 41.65 -47.18
N GLY A 279 1.78 41.94 -45.91
CA GLY A 279 2.86 42.26 -44.96
C GLY A 279 3.48 40.99 -44.45
N GLY A 280 4.68 40.67 -44.94
CA GLY A 280 5.52 39.62 -44.38
C GLY A 280 6.28 40.13 -43.15
N GLY A 281 6.65 39.24 -42.33
CA GLY A 281 7.56 39.45 -41.20
C GLY A 281 7.49 38.23 -40.30
N ASP A 282 8.19 37.20 -40.64
CA ASP A 282 9.54 36.82 -40.24
C ASP A 282 9.90 37.00 -38.76
N ARG A 283 10.14 35.94 -38.11
CA ARG A 283 11.40 35.42 -37.46
C ARG A 283 11.07 34.61 -36.23
N ASP A 284 11.39 33.32 -36.33
CA ASP A 284 12.65 32.72 -35.83
C ASP A 284 13.04 33.15 -34.41
N THR A 285 13.13 32.20 -33.58
CA THR A 285 14.26 31.74 -32.75
C THR A 285 13.74 30.69 -31.78
N GLU A 286 14.07 29.43 -32.02
CA GLU A 286 15.27 28.75 -31.47
C GLU A 286 15.38 28.88 -29.96
N VAL A 287 15.29 27.72 -29.31
CA VAL A 287 16.38 26.87 -28.85
C VAL A 287 16.70 27.00 -27.36
N TYR A 288 16.89 25.86 -26.81
CA TYR A 288 17.71 25.41 -25.69
C TYR A 288 17.08 25.11 -24.31
N ARG A 289 17.20 23.86 -24.11
CA ARG A 289 17.66 22.97 -23.01
C ARG A 289 16.63 22.50 -22.01
#